data_4bf062dd4a928f80e28587def9de3acf
#
_entry.id   4bf062dd4a928f80e28587def9de3acf
#
_cell.length_a   1.000
_cell.length_b   1.000
_cell.length_c   1.000
_cell.angle_alpha   90.00
_cell.angle_beta   90.00
_cell.angle_gamma   90.00
#
_symmetry.space_group_name_H-M   'P 1'
#
loop_
_entity.id
_entity.type
_entity.pdbx_description
1 polymer ?
#
loop_
_entity_poly.entity_id
_entity_poly.type
_entity_poly.pdbx_seq_one_letter_code
_entity_poly.pdbx_strand_id
1 'polypeptide(L)'
;MSLVNSSARTLGDLGEIGPIAFGMWRFTSTDVDALVALVEAALDNGMNLIDTADVYGLDWNGTGFGSVEENLGEVLRRAPGLRDRMVLATKGGIRPPVPYDSSPAGITAACEDSLRRLGVETIDLYQIHRPDMYTHPADLAAALSALRDAGKIRAVGVSNHTPAQTEALAAHLPFPIVTDQPEYSVMHLDPMRDGTFDACMRTGRVPIVWSPLAGGRVVSGEGMPDALGAALDAIATREGVDRATVALAFVLAHPSAPVAIIGTQRPERIAASAAAFGVNLDRADVYTLVQASEGVPLP
;
A
#
# COMPACT_ATOMS: atom_id res chain seq x y z
N MET A 1 27.06 1.20 6.96
CA MET A 1 26.39 1.44 5.67
C MET A 1 24.90 1.40 5.95
N SER A 2 24.15 2.39 5.50
CA SER A 2 22.70 2.44 5.71
C SER A 2 22.00 1.26 5.02
N LEU A 3 20.98 0.71 5.68
CA LEU A 3 20.10 -0.32 5.12
C LEU A 3 18.92 0.29 4.35
N VAL A 4 18.65 1.58 4.49
CA VAL A 4 17.51 2.25 3.84
C VAL A 4 17.67 2.19 2.32
N ASN A 5 16.67 1.63 1.65
CA ASN A 5 16.65 1.48 0.20
C ASN A 5 15.71 2.51 -0.44
N SER A 6 16.28 3.52 -1.09
CA SER A 6 15.56 4.60 -1.78
C SER A 6 15.39 4.37 -3.29
N SER A 7 15.84 3.22 -3.83
CA SER A 7 15.73 2.93 -5.26
C SER A 7 14.26 2.77 -5.68
N ALA A 8 13.96 3.00 -6.94
CA ALA A 8 12.68 2.62 -7.53
C ALA A 8 12.46 1.09 -7.49
N ARG A 9 11.22 0.66 -7.57
CA ARG A 9 10.81 -0.76 -7.62
C ARG A 9 10.19 -1.05 -8.97
N THR A 10 10.64 -2.11 -9.63
CA THR A 10 10.03 -2.56 -10.89
C THR A 10 8.75 -3.35 -10.59
N LEU A 11 7.63 -2.88 -11.09
CA LEU A 11 6.32 -3.49 -10.87
C LEU A 11 5.86 -4.23 -12.13
N GLY A 12 6.48 -5.35 -12.42
CA GLY A 12 6.20 -6.14 -13.64
C GLY A 12 6.22 -5.24 -14.89
N ASP A 13 5.25 -5.42 -15.78
CA ASP A 13 5.11 -4.65 -17.02
C ASP A 13 4.52 -3.23 -16.79
N LEU A 14 4.23 -2.84 -15.56
CA LEU A 14 3.78 -1.49 -15.22
C LEU A 14 4.92 -0.46 -15.15
N GLY A 15 6.16 -0.93 -15.13
CA GLY A 15 7.34 -0.08 -15.04
C GLY A 15 7.78 0.19 -13.60
N GLU A 16 8.47 1.30 -13.40
CA GLU A 16 9.05 1.65 -12.11
C GLU A 16 8.09 2.49 -11.26
N ILE A 17 8.03 2.18 -9.96
CA ILE A 17 7.34 2.95 -8.94
C ILE A 17 8.32 3.44 -7.88
N GLY A 18 8.01 4.57 -7.27
CA GLY A 18 8.78 5.11 -6.15
C GLY A 18 8.72 4.22 -4.90
N PRO A 19 9.69 4.34 -3.99
CA PRO A 19 9.74 3.56 -2.74
C PRO A 19 8.70 4.01 -1.70
N ILE A 20 8.05 5.13 -1.93
CA ILE A 20 6.88 5.61 -1.18
C ILE A 20 5.72 5.77 -2.15
N ALA A 21 4.52 5.35 -1.75
CA ALA A 21 3.28 5.45 -2.50
C ALA A 21 2.26 6.34 -1.76
N PHE A 22 1.30 6.88 -2.49
CA PHE A 22 0.24 7.70 -1.93
C PHE A 22 -1.05 6.88 -1.78
N GLY A 23 -1.46 6.64 -0.53
CA GLY A 23 -2.67 5.92 -0.16
C GLY A 23 -3.84 6.85 0.10
N MET A 24 -4.99 6.48 -0.41
CA MET A 24 -6.17 7.36 -0.47
C MET A 24 -7.25 7.07 0.57
N TRP A 25 -7.02 6.23 1.58
CA TRP A 25 -8.05 5.90 2.57
C TRP A 25 -8.69 7.13 3.25
N ARG A 26 -7.92 8.23 3.39
CA ARG A 26 -8.38 9.50 3.98
C ARG A 26 -8.71 10.58 2.95
N PHE A 27 -8.80 10.24 1.68
CA PHE A 27 -9.03 11.17 0.57
C PHE A 27 -10.52 11.51 0.41
N THR A 28 -11.11 12.10 1.48
CA THR A 28 -12.55 12.29 1.65
C THR A 28 -12.99 13.75 1.60
N SER A 29 -12.10 14.68 1.25
CA SER A 29 -12.47 16.10 1.05
C SER A 29 -13.47 16.25 -0.11
N THR A 30 -14.33 17.23 -0.01
CA THR A 30 -15.23 17.65 -1.11
C THR A 30 -14.63 18.80 -1.95
N ASP A 31 -13.49 19.33 -1.55
CA ASP A 31 -12.76 20.36 -2.30
C ASP A 31 -11.84 19.68 -3.32
N VAL A 32 -12.30 19.65 -4.57
CA VAL A 32 -11.60 18.99 -5.67
C VAL A 32 -10.25 19.63 -5.97
N ASP A 33 -10.13 20.96 -5.87
CA ASP A 33 -8.85 21.64 -6.15
C ASP A 33 -7.81 21.31 -5.05
N ALA A 34 -8.23 21.17 -3.80
CA ALA A 34 -7.37 20.66 -2.73
C ALA A 34 -6.96 19.19 -2.97
N LEU A 35 -7.87 18.35 -3.48
CA LEU A 35 -7.57 16.97 -3.82
C LEU A 35 -6.59 16.86 -5.01
N VAL A 36 -6.73 17.71 -6.02
CA VAL A 36 -5.76 17.83 -7.15
C VAL A 36 -4.38 18.16 -6.61
N ALA A 37 -4.27 19.16 -5.72
CA ALA A 37 -2.99 19.57 -5.14
C ALA A 37 -2.31 18.44 -4.33
N LEU A 38 -3.08 17.57 -3.67
CA LEU A 38 -2.54 16.40 -2.96
C LEU A 38 -1.95 15.37 -3.93
N VAL A 39 -2.66 15.07 -5.02
CA VAL A 39 -2.18 14.13 -6.04
C VAL A 39 -0.95 14.68 -6.76
N GLU A 40 -0.96 15.97 -7.12
CA GLU A 40 0.22 16.65 -7.70
C GLU A 40 1.41 16.60 -6.75
N ALA A 41 1.21 16.93 -5.47
CA ALA A 41 2.28 16.86 -4.48
C ALA A 41 2.87 15.45 -4.35
N ALA A 42 2.04 14.40 -4.40
CA ALA A 42 2.52 13.01 -4.39
C ALA A 42 3.38 12.70 -5.63
N LEU A 43 2.86 12.99 -6.81
CA LEU A 43 3.54 12.73 -8.08
C LEU A 43 4.84 13.54 -8.24
N ASP A 44 4.85 14.81 -7.81
CA ASP A 44 6.02 15.69 -7.84
C ASP A 44 7.14 15.24 -6.89
N ASN A 45 6.79 14.45 -5.86
CA ASN A 45 7.74 13.84 -4.94
C ASN A 45 8.04 12.35 -5.26
N GLY A 46 7.75 11.89 -6.48
CA GLY A 46 8.08 10.55 -6.96
C GLY A 46 7.17 9.44 -6.45
N MET A 47 6.03 9.76 -5.82
CA MET A 47 5.04 8.80 -5.36
C MET A 47 4.04 8.51 -6.48
N ASN A 48 4.52 7.86 -7.53
CA ASN A 48 3.71 7.61 -8.71
C ASN A 48 2.77 6.39 -8.59
N LEU A 49 2.86 5.58 -7.54
CA LEU A 49 1.84 4.59 -7.21
C LEU A 49 0.74 5.27 -6.37
N ILE A 50 -0.46 5.38 -6.94
CA ILE A 50 -1.65 5.94 -6.29
C ILE A 50 -2.57 4.77 -5.92
N ASP A 51 -2.75 4.52 -4.62
CA ASP A 51 -3.43 3.35 -4.09
C ASP A 51 -4.76 3.70 -3.44
N THR A 52 -5.86 3.25 -4.02
CA THR A 52 -7.23 3.38 -3.50
C THR A 52 -7.90 2.02 -3.28
N ALA A 53 -9.19 1.99 -2.99
CA ALA A 53 -10.02 0.79 -2.92
C ALA A 53 -11.50 1.14 -3.06
N ASP A 54 -12.31 0.19 -3.52
CA ASP A 54 -13.76 0.31 -3.70
C ASP A 54 -14.51 0.60 -2.39
N VAL A 55 -14.04 0.07 -1.26
CA VAL A 55 -14.68 0.25 0.06
C VAL A 55 -14.33 1.59 0.73
N TYR A 56 -13.31 2.30 0.24
CA TYR A 56 -12.87 3.54 0.89
C TYR A 56 -13.94 4.63 0.83
N GLY A 57 -14.08 5.31 1.96
CA GLY A 57 -15.12 6.30 2.19
C GLY A 57 -16.35 5.77 2.93
N LEU A 58 -16.41 4.45 3.19
CA LEU A 58 -17.50 3.85 3.95
C LEU A 58 -17.41 4.19 5.45
N ASP A 59 -16.22 4.17 6.01
CA ASP A 59 -15.96 4.24 7.46
C ASP A 59 -15.07 5.39 7.93
N TRP A 60 -14.43 6.14 7.03
CA TRP A 60 -13.53 7.26 7.37
C TRP A 60 -14.01 8.59 6.80
N ASN A 61 -15.02 9.22 7.45
CA ASN A 61 -15.53 10.54 7.05
C ASN A 61 -15.90 10.71 5.57
N GLY A 62 -16.04 9.63 4.83
CA GLY A 62 -16.51 9.64 3.46
C GLY A 62 -18.04 9.65 3.40
N THR A 63 -18.58 9.84 2.21
CA THR A 63 -20.02 9.87 1.97
C THR A 63 -20.63 8.48 1.75
N GLY A 64 -19.79 7.44 1.69
CA GLY A 64 -20.22 6.05 1.50
C GLY A 64 -19.22 5.21 0.72
N PHE A 65 -19.64 3.98 0.44
CA PHE A 65 -18.86 3.02 -0.35
C PHE A 65 -18.51 3.58 -1.73
N GLY A 66 -17.22 3.59 -2.07
CA GLY A 66 -16.72 4.06 -3.36
C GLY A 66 -16.49 5.57 -3.48
N SER A 67 -16.84 6.37 -2.45
CA SER A 67 -16.74 7.82 -2.54
C SER A 67 -15.30 8.32 -2.73
N VAL A 68 -14.29 7.58 -2.29
CA VAL A 68 -12.88 7.92 -2.51
C VAL A 68 -12.48 7.69 -3.97
N GLU A 69 -12.96 6.62 -4.60
CA GLU A 69 -12.75 6.43 -6.05
C GLU A 69 -13.49 7.50 -6.87
N GLU A 70 -14.69 7.91 -6.47
CA GLU A 70 -15.42 9.02 -7.08
C GLU A 70 -14.63 10.33 -6.98
N ASN A 71 -14.07 10.64 -5.79
CA ASN A 71 -13.21 11.80 -5.60
C ASN A 71 -11.97 11.78 -6.53
N LEU A 72 -11.31 10.62 -6.65
CA LEU A 72 -10.18 10.48 -7.58
C LEU A 72 -10.64 10.63 -9.03
N GLY A 73 -11.80 10.10 -9.39
CA GLY A 73 -12.41 10.29 -10.71
C GLY A 73 -12.64 11.78 -11.03
N GLU A 74 -13.13 12.57 -10.06
CA GLU A 74 -13.27 14.02 -10.19
C GLU A 74 -11.92 14.73 -10.39
N VAL A 75 -10.88 14.31 -9.64
CA VAL A 75 -9.51 14.82 -9.81
C VAL A 75 -9.00 14.54 -11.23
N LEU A 76 -9.15 13.30 -11.72
CA LEU A 76 -8.71 12.91 -13.06
C LEU A 76 -9.48 13.65 -14.16
N ARG A 77 -10.76 13.92 -13.96
CA ARG A 77 -11.57 14.72 -14.88
C ARG A 77 -11.13 16.19 -14.88
N ARG A 78 -10.77 16.73 -13.71
CA ARG A 78 -10.34 18.13 -13.52
C ARG A 78 -8.94 18.38 -14.05
N ALA A 79 -8.04 17.38 -13.92
CA ALA A 79 -6.65 17.44 -14.33
C ALA A 79 -6.23 16.13 -15.07
N PRO A 80 -6.67 15.92 -16.32
CA PRO A 80 -6.51 14.64 -17.03
C PRO A 80 -5.04 14.20 -17.18
N GLY A 81 -4.10 15.12 -17.30
CA GLY A 81 -2.67 14.81 -17.42
C GLY A 81 -2.06 14.11 -16.21
N LEU A 82 -2.73 14.08 -15.05
CA LEU A 82 -2.26 13.34 -13.89
C LEU A 82 -2.32 11.83 -14.11
N ARG A 83 -3.29 11.33 -14.90
CA ARG A 83 -3.43 9.91 -15.18
C ARG A 83 -2.18 9.29 -15.82
N ASP A 84 -1.53 10.02 -16.70
CA ASP A 84 -0.34 9.55 -17.44
C ASP A 84 0.93 9.52 -16.55
N ARG A 85 0.88 10.15 -15.38
CA ARG A 85 1.99 10.25 -14.43
C ARG A 85 1.94 9.19 -13.33
N MET A 86 0.87 8.38 -13.26
CA MET A 86 0.64 7.46 -12.15
C MET A 86 0.49 5.99 -12.60
N VAL A 87 0.85 5.09 -11.70
CA VAL A 87 0.35 3.73 -11.68
C VAL A 87 -0.90 3.73 -10.78
N LEU A 88 -2.07 3.59 -11.38
CA LEU A 88 -3.34 3.60 -10.67
C LEU A 88 -3.66 2.23 -10.12
N ALA A 89 -3.69 2.12 -8.79
CA ALA A 89 -4.06 0.90 -8.09
C ALA A 89 -5.38 1.05 -7.35
N THR A 90 -6.25 0.05 -7.47
CA THR A 90 -7.43 -0.08 -6.60
C THR A 90 -7.62 -1.53 -6.16
N LYS A 91 -8.58 -1.75 -5.26
CA LYS A 91 -8.85 -3.06 -4.66
C LYS A 91 -10.34 -3.33 -4.64
N GLY A 92 -10.70 -4.62 -4.77
CA GLY A 92 -12.08 -5.09 -4.64
C GLY A 92 -12.18 -6.37 -3.82
N GLY A 93 -13.43 -6.81 -3.60
CA GLY A 93 -13.73 -8.04 -2.86
C GLY A 93 -14.27 -7.82 -1.45
N ILE A 94 -14.36 -6.57 -0.95
CA ILE A 94 -15.11 -6.23 0.26
C ILE A 94 -16.47 -5.68 -0.18
N ARG A 95 -17.56 -6.39 0.09
CA ARG A 95 -18.91 -6.02 -0.40
C ARG A 95 -19.99 -6.14 0.68
N PRO A 96 -20.14 -5.12 1.55
CA PRO A 96 -21.21 -5.11 2.54
C PRO A 96 -22.60 -5.37 1.92
N PRO A 97 -23.52 -6.09 2.61
CA PRO A 97 -23.44 -6.52 4.00
C PRO A 97 -22.65 -7.82 4.25
N VAL A 98 -22.23 -8.54 3.20
CA VAL A 98 -21.29 -9.66 3.37
C VAL A 98 -19.88 -9.12 3.50
N PRO A 99 -19.02 -9.71 4.34
CA PRO A 99 -17.68 -9.16 4.55
C PRO A 99 -16.82 -9.26 3.28
N TYR A 100 -16.86 -10.39 2.59
CA TYR A 100 -16.04 -10.65 1.39
C TYR A 100 -16.87 -11.37 0.31
N ASP A 101 -16.64 -10.98 -0.95
CA ASP A 101 -17.17 -11.63 -2.13
C ASP A 101 -16.15 -11.54 -3.28
N SER A 102 -15.31 -12.56 -3.38
CA SER A 102 -14.36 -12.75 -4.49
C SER A 102 -14.84 -13.76 -5.52
N SER A 103 -16.15 -14.07 -5.54
CA SER A 103 -16.73 -14.86 -6.61
C SER A 103 -16.50 -14.20 -7.97
N PRO A 104 -16.54 -14.96 -9.09
CA PRO A 104 -16.37 -14.39 -10.43
C PRO A 104 -17.30 -13.22 -10.70
N ALA A 105 -18.56 -13.32 -10.30
CA ALA A 105 -19.54 -12.25 -10.48
C ALA A 105 -19.22 -11.04 -9.58
N GLY A 106 -18.85 -11.28 -8.30
CA GLY A 106 -18.54 -10.25 -7.33
C GLY A 106 -17.33 -9.42 -7.74
N ILE A 107 -16.22 -10.07 -8.11
CA ILE A 107 -14.98 -9.39 -8.54
C ILE A 107 -15.17 -8.65 -9.87
N THR A 108 -15.89 -9.25 -10.83
CA THR A 108 -16.16 -8.57 -12.10
C THR A 108 -16.98 -7.30 -11.87
N ALA A 109 -18.05 -7.38 -11.11
CA ALA A 109 -18.88 -6.21 -10.78
C ALA A 109 -18.09 -5.15 -9.99
N ALA A 110 -17.27 -5.56 -9.00
CA ALA A 110 -16.43 -4.65 -8.23
C ALA A 110 -15.45 -3.88 -9.12
N CYS A 111 -14.77 -4.57 -10.04
CA CYS A 111 -13.84 -3.95 -10.97
C CYS A 111 -14.53 -2.96 -11.93
N GLU A 112 -15.68 -3.36 -12.50
CA GLU A 112 -16.46 -2.50 -13.41
C GLU A 112 -17.00 -1.26 -12.71
N ASP A 113 -17.46 -1.40 -11.47
CA ASP A 113 -17.87 -0.28 -10.63
C ASP A 113 -16.72 0.67 -10.32
N SER A 114 -15.52 0.14 -10.03
CA SER A 114 -14.31 0.95 -9.82
C SER A 114 -13.91 1.72 -11.07
N LEU A 115 -13.90 1.08 -12.25
CA LEU A 115 -13.63 1.74 -13.53
C LEU A 115 -14.61 2.91 -13.78
N ARG A 116 -15.89 2.70 -13.48
CA ARG A 116 -16.93 3.71 -13.65
C ARG A 116 -16.73 4.89 -12.68
N ARG A 117 -16.45 4.63 -11.37
CA ARG A 117 -16.22 5.69 -10.38
C ARG A 117 -14.96 6.48 -10.67
N LEU A 118 -13.89 5.80 -11.04
CA LEU A 118 -12.61 6.42 -11.43
C LEU A 118 -12.67 7.16 -12.78
N GLY A 119 -13.65 6.83 -13.64
CA GLY A 119 -13.76 7.42 -14.97
C GLY A 119 -12.63 7.00 -15.90
N VAL A 120 -12.11 5.78 -15.76
CA VAL A 120 -11.01 5.23 -16.58
C VAL A 120 -11.44 3.93 -17.26
N GLU A 121 -10.83 3.61 -18.39
CA GLU A 121 -11.07 2.36 -19.11
C GLU A 121 -10.23 1.20 -18.58
N THR A 122 -9.08 1.51 -17.95
CA THR A 122 -8.14 0.50 -17.48
C THR A 122 -7.55 0.89 -16.12
N ILE A 123 -7.54 -0.06 -15.18
CA ILE A 123 -6.82 0.01 -13.90
C ILE A 123 -5.45 -0.65 -14.10
N ASP A 124 -4.38 0.03 -13.69
CA ASP A 124 -3.03 -0.53 -13.86
C ASP A 124 -2.79 -1.72 -12.93
N LEU A 125 -3.13 -1.58 -11.64
CA LEU A 125 -2.98 -2.64 -10.64
C LEU A 125 -4.32 -2.88 -9.92
N TYR A 126 -4.92 -4.05 -10.13
CA TYR A 126 -6.12 -4.47 -9.40
C TYR A 126 -5.75 -5.48 -8.33
N GLN A 127 -6.15 -5.23 -7.09
CA GLN A 127 -5.78 -6.06 -5.95
C GLN A 127 -7.00 -6.70 -5.30
N ILE A 128 -6.87 -7.95 -4.85
CA ILE A 128 -7.86 -8.57 -3.98
C ILE A 128 -7.63 -8.05 -2.56
N HIS A 129 -8.62 -7.31 -2.03
CA HIS A 129 -8.46 -6.52 -0.81
C HIS A 129 -8.28 -7.37 0.45
N ARG A 130 -9.04 -8.48 0.52
CA ARG A 130 -9.00 -9.49 1.58
C ARG A 130 -9.22 -10.88 0.98
N PRO A 131 -8.63 -11.93 1.56
CA PRO A 131 -8.91 -13.29 1.11
C PRO A 131 -10.37 -13.65 1.41
N ASP A 132 -11.10 -14.10 0.39
CA ASP A 132 -12.41 -14.70 0.57
C ASP A 132 -12.23 -16.22 0.74
N MET A 133 -12.53 -16.71 1.93
CA MET A 133 -12.33 -18.12 2.30
C MET A 133 -13.34 -19.09 1.63
N TYR A 134 -14.35 -18.57 0.97
CA TYR A 134 -15.41 -19.35 0.33
C TYR A 134 -15.39 -19.29 -1.20
N THR A 135 -14.41 -18.58 -1.78
CA THR A 135 -14.16 -18.60 -3.23
C THR A 135 -12.96 -19.49 -3.55
N HIS A 136 -13.17 -20.46 -4.45
CA HIS A 136 -12.07 -21.32 -4.90
C HIS A 136 -11.04 -20.49 -5.70
N PRO A 137 -9.73 -20.64 -5.48
CA PRO A 137 -8.71 -19.84 -6.18
C PRO A 137 -8.77 -19.93 -7.72
N ALA A 138 -9.18 -21.08 -8.27
CA ALA A 138 -9.35 -21.23 -9.72
C ALA A 138 -10.48 -20.34 -10.28
N ASP A 139 -11.58 -20.18 -9.53
CA ASP A 139 -12.71 -19.35 -9.96
C ASP A 139 -12.32 -17.87 -9.95
N LEU A 140 -11.63 -17.43 -8.88
CA LEU A 140 -11.08 -16.09 -8.79
C LEU A 140 -10.04 -15.83 -9.89
N ALA A 141 -9.13 -16.78 -10.15
CA ALA A 141 -8.13 -16.67 -11.21
C ALA A 141 -8.78 -16.55 -12.60
N ALA A 142 -9.86 -17.29 -12.86
CA ALA A 142 -10.61 -17.19 -14.12
C ALA A 142 -11.22 -15.80 -14.31
N ALA A 143 -11.81 -15.21 -13.25
CA ALA A 143 -12.37 -13.86 -13.30
C ALA A 143 -11.29 -12.80 -13.55
N LEU A 144 -10.16 -12.88 -12.84
CA LEU A 144 -9.02 -11.95 -13.01
C LEU A 144 -8.42 -12.07 -14.42
N SER A 145 -8.33 -13.28 -14.96
CA SER A 145 -7.85 -13.50 -16.33
C SER A 145 -8.80 -12.87 -17.35
N ALA A 146 -10.11 -13.06 -17.19
CA ALA A 146 -11.11 -12.46 -18.07
C ALA A 146 -11.07 -10.92 -18.04
N LEU A 147 -10.90 -10.32 -16.85
CA LEU A 147 -10.76 -8.86 -16.70
C LEU A 147 -9.49 -8.34 -17.40
N ARG A 148 -8.38 -9.08 -17.29
CA ARG A 148 -7.11 -8.72 -17.96
C ARG A 148 -7.23 -8.87 -19.48
N ASP A 149 -7.78 -9.96 -19.96
CA ASP A 149 -7.99 -10.22 -21.40
C ASP A 149 -8.93 -9.18 -22.04
N ALA A 150 -9.90 -8.67 -21.27
CA ALA A 150 -10.77 -7.57 -21.66
C ALA A 150 -10.10 -6.19 -21.60
N GLY A 151 -8.83 -6.09 -21.17
CA GLY A 151 -8.10 -4.82 -21.03
C GLY A 151 -8.56 -3.94 -19.85
N LYS A 152 -9.40 -4.46 -18.96
CA LYS A 152 -9.92 -3.72 -17.81
C LYS A 152 -8.88 -3.54 -16.69
N ILE A 153 -7.97 -4.52 -16.56
CA ILE A 153 -6.85 -4.47 -15.62
C ILE A 153 -5.56 -4.86 -16.33
N ARG A 154 -4.41 -4.31 -15.91
CA ARG A 154 -3.11 -4.66 -16.49
C ARG A 154 -2.35 -5.68 -15.65
N ALA A 155 -2.35 -5.52 -14.35
CA ALA A 155 -1.66 -6.39 -13.40
C ALA A 155 -2.55 -6.73 -12.20
N VAL A 156 -2.20 -7.83 -11.53
CA VAL A 156 -2.93 -8.34 -10.36
C VAL A 156 -2.03 -8.32 -9.14
N GLY A 157 -2.57 -7.89 -8.01
CA GLY A 157 -1.99 -7.99 -6.68
C GLY A 157 -2.96 -8.61 -5.67
N VAL A 158 -2.44 -8.84 -4.47
CA VAL A 158 -3.25 -9.28 -3.32
C VAL A 158 -2.96 -8.39 -2.12
N SER A 159 -3.88 -8.35 -1.17
CA SER A 159 -3.69 -7.65 0.11
C SER A 159 -4.15 -8.54 1.25
N ASN A 160 -3.36 -8.55 2.34
CA ASN A 160 -3.67 -9.31 3.55
C ASN A 160 -3.86 -10.84 3.33
N HIS A 161 -3.28 -11.38 2.28
CA HIS A 161 -3.23 -12.80 2.04
C HIS A 161 -2.04 -13.44 2.77
N THR A 162 -2.23 -14.66 3.26
CA THR A 162 -1.08 -15.45 3.68
C THR A 162 -0.27 -15.90 2.47
N PRO A 163 1.04 -16.24 2.63
CA PRO A 163 1.82 -16.79 1.53
C PRO A 163 1.16 -17.99 0.84
N ALA A 164 0.54 -18.89 1.63
CA ALA A 164 -0.16 -20.06 1.10
C ALA A 164 -1.40 -19.70 0.25
N GLN A 165 -2.17 -18.70 0.69
CA GLN A 165 -3.33 -18.20 -0.09
C GLN A 165 -2.89 -17.55 -1.39
N THR A 166 -1.82 -16.77 -1.35
CA THR A 166 -1.25 -16.12 -2.54
C THR A 166 -0.72 -17.16 -3.53
N GLU A 167 -0.03 -18.20 -3.04
CA GLU A 167 0.47 -19.30 -3.89
C GLU A 167 -0.66 -20.13 -4.49
N ALA A 168 -1.73 -20.39 -3.72
CA ALA A 168 -2.91 -21.10 -4.22
C ALA A 168 -3.56 -20.34 -5.38
N LEU A 169 -3.70 -19.01 -5.29
CA LEU A 169 -4.20 -18.20 -6.39
C LEU A 169 -3.23 -18.17 -7.58
N ALA A 170 -1.94 -17.96 -7.31
CA ALA A 170 -0.90 -17.89 -8.35
C ALA A 170 -0.80 -19.17 -9.18
N ALA A 171 -1.07 -20.33 -8.57
CA ALA A 171 -1.06 -21.62 -9.27
C ALA A 171 -2.12 -21.75 -10.39
N HIS A 172 -3.15 -20.92 -10.39
CA HIS A 172 -4.23 -20.92 -11.39
C HIS A 172 -4.17 -19.73 -12.34
N LEU A 173 -3.26 -18.77 -12.11
CA LEU A 173 -3.10 -17.60 -13.00
C LEU A 173 -2.08 -17.87 -14.11
N PRO A 174 -2.36 -17.50 -15.37
CA PRO A 174 -1.39 -17.61 -16.48
C PRO A 174 -0.35 -16.46 -16.49
N PHE A 175 -0.36 -15.59 -15.50
CA PHE A 175 0.53 -14.45 -15.34
C PHE A 175 0.86 -14.25 -13.84
N PRO A 176 1.95 -13.55 -13.51
CA PRO A 176 2.35 -13.39 -12.12
C PRO A 176 1.43 -12.45 -11.35
N ILE A 177 1.27 -12.70 -10.04
CA ILE A 177 0.85 -11.71 -9.07
C ILE A 177 2.05 -10.80 -8.82
N VAL A 178 1.91 -9.48 -9.01
CA VAL A 178 3.05 -8.55 -8.98
C VAL A 178 3.25 -7.88 -7.62
N THR A 179 2.20 -7.84 -6.77
CA THR A 179 2.28 -7.22 -5.44
C THR A 179 1.64 -8.08 -4.37
N ASP A 180 2.13 -7.89 -3.14
CA ASP A 180 1.47 -8.29 -1.91
C ASP A 180 1.37 -7.07 -0.98
N GLN A 181 0.17 -6.78 -0.43
CA GLN A 181 -0.05 -5.58 0.36
C GLN A 181 -0.39 -5.93 1.83
N PRO A 182 0.61 -6.25 2.68
CA PRO A 182 0.42 -6.49 4.10
C PRO A 182 0.46 -5.22 4.93
N GLU A 183 -0.01 -5.28 6.19
CA GLU A 183 0.35 -4.30 7.21
C GLU A 183 1.81 -4.48 7.62
N TYR A 184 2.58 -3.39 7.67
CA TYR A 184 3.94 -3.44 8.20
C TYR A 184 4.39 -2.07 8.72
N SER A 185 4.91 -2.07 9.94
CA SER A 185 5.47 -0.90 10.61
C SER A 185 6.38 -1.32 11.75
N VAL A 186 7.03 -0.37 12.42
CA VAL A 186 7.77 -0.67 13.68
C VAL A 186 6.88 -1.22 14.80
N MET A 187 5.55 -1.13 14.69
CA MET A 187 4.56 -1.65 15.66
C MET A 187 3.81 -2.89 15.15
N HIS A 188 4.10 -3.36 13.94
CA HIS A 188 3.50 -4.56 13.34
C HIS A 188 4.54 -5.25 12.45
N LEU A 189 5.14 -6.32 12.99
CA LEU A 189 6.29 -7.00 12.39
C LEU A 189 5.95 -8.35 11.74
N ASP A 190 4.67 -8.75 11.72
CA ASP A 190 4.23 -10.05 11.25
C ASP A 190 4.79 -10.44 9.87
N PRO A 191 4.82 -9.57 8.85
CA PRO A 191 5.34 -9.93 7.53
C PRO A 191 6.82 -10.35 7.51
N MET A 192 7.60 -9.98 8.54
CA MET A 192 8.98 -10.44 8.73
C MET A 192 9.05 -11.86 9.34
N ARG A 193 7.94 -12.38 9.90
CA ARG A 193 7.86 -13.62 10.67
C ARG A 193 7.02 -14.70 10.02
N ASP A 194 5.97 -14.31 9.29
CA ASP A 194 4.96 -15.22 8.73
C ASP A 194 5.32 -15.79 7.34
N GLY A 195 6.46 -15.35 6.78
CA GLY A 195 6.95 -15.74 5.46
C GLY A 195 6.46 -14.87 4.31
N THR A 196 5.68 -13.80 4.58
CA THR A 196 5.17 -12.90 3.54
C THR A 196 6.32 -12.23 2.78
N PHE A 197 7.27 -11.63 3.49
CA PHE A 197 8.42 -11.00 2.86
C PHE A 197 9.37 -12.01 2.19
N ASP A 198 9.54 -13.20 2.77
CA ASP A 198 10.33 -14.28 2.16
C ASP A 198 9.70 -14.73 0.82
N ALA A 199 8.38 -14.89 0.80
CA ALA A 199 7.64 -15.21 -0.43
C ALA A 199 7.78 -14.10 -1.49
N CYS A 200 7.72 -12.83 -1.10
CA CYS A 200 7.96 -11.71 -1.99
C CYS A 200 9.37 -11.74 -2.59
N MET A 201 10.40 -11.89 -1.77
CA MET A 201 11.79 -11.98 -2.24
C MET A 201 12.01 -13.18 -3.17
N ARG A 202 11.42 -14.34 -2.86
CA ARG A 202 11.52 -15.55 -3.67
C ARG A 202 10.88 -15.43 -5.04
N THR A 203 9.77 -14.70 -5.14
CA THR A 203 8.93 -14.65 -6.36
C THR A 203 9.08 -13.36 -7.16
N GLY A 204 9.81 -12.36 -6.64
CA GLY A 204 9.93 -11.05 -7.25
C GLY A 204 8.69 -10.16 -7.11
N ARG A 205 7.72 -10.53 -6.25
CA ARG A 205 6.59 -9.67 -5.90
C ARG A 205 7.08 -8.47 -5.08
N VAL A 206 6.53 -7.30 -5.35
CA VAL A 206 6.84 -6.09 -4.58
C VAL A 206 5.89 -5.99 -3.39
N PRO A 207 6.40 -6.00 -2.15
CA PRO A 207 5.54 -5.71 -1.00
C PRO A 207 5.15 -4.23 -1.01
N ILE A 208 3.85 -3.94 -0.94
CA ILE A 208 3.33 -2.57 -0.83
C ILE A 208 2.68 -2.46 0.54
N VAL A 209 3.38 -1.89 1.52
CA VAL A 209 2.94 -2.00 2.91
C VAL A 209 2.02 -0.84 3.32
N TRP A 210 0.87 -1.21 3.89
CA TRP A 210 -0.06 -0.22 4.45
C TRP A 210 0.23 0.06 5.92
N SER A 211 -0.23 1.22 6.40
CA SER A 211 0.01 1.73 7.77
C SER A 211 1.48 1.74 8.21
N PRO A 212 2.43 2.25 7.42
CA PRO A 212 3.86 2.25 7.78
C PRO A 212 4.16 3.05 9.07
N LEU A 213 3.24 3.91 9.49
CA LEU A 213 3.27 4.65 10.76
C LEU A 213 2.21 4.15 11.76
N ALA A 214 1.78 2.88 11.65
CA ALA A 214 0.79 2.26 12.52
C ALA A 214 -0.51 3.07 12.69
N GLY A 215 -1.07 3.59 11.57
CA GLY A 215 -2.26 4.44 11.60
C GLY A 215 -2.04 5.83 12.18
N GLY A 216 -0.81 6.22 12.48
CA GLY A 216 -0.41 7.46 13.15
C GLY A 216 0.02 7.27 14.61
N ARG A 217 -0.10 6.06 15.14
CA ARG A 217 0.27 5.73 16.53
C ARG A 217 1.77 5.93 16.81
N VAL A 218 2.63 5.75 15.82
CA VAL A 218 4.06 6.10 15.94
C VAL A 218 4.25 7.56 16.31
N VAL A 219 3.42 8.46 15.78
CA VAL A 219 3.51 9.91 16.06
C VAL A 219 2.85 10.26 17.41
N SER A 220 1.64 9.73 17.65
CA SER A 220 0.89 10.01 18.89
C SER A 220 1.47 9.30 20.12
N GLY A 221 2.18 8.20 19.93
CA GLY A 221 2.63 7.31 21.02
C GLY A 221 1.55 6.37 21.55
N GLU A 222 0.34 6.41 21.02
CA GLU A 222 -0.79 5.61 21.50
C GLU A 222 -0.52 4.10 21.30
N GLY A 223 -0.56 3.35 22.40
CA GLY A 223 -0.34 1.90 22.41
C GLY A 223 1.06 1.46 21.98
N MET A 224 2.02 2.40 21.91
CA MET A 224 3.41 2.10 21.57
C MET A 224 4.18 1.72 22.85
N PRO A 225 4.99 0.63 22.85
CA PRO A 225 5.87 0.33 23.97
C PRO A 225 6.83 1.50 24.26
N ASP A 226 7.04 1.82 25.55
CA ASP A 226 7.96 2.90 25.97
C ASP A 226 9.37 2.70 25.42
N ALA A 227 9.85 1.46 25.41
CA ALA A 227 11.17 1.11 24.88
C ALA A 227 11.29 1.43 23.37
N LEU A 228 10.22 1.15 22.61
CA LEU A 228 10.18 1.48 21.17
C LEU A 228 10.18 2.99 20.95
N GLY A 229 9.38 3.73 21.75
CA GLY A 229 9.36 5.18 21.70
C GLY A 229 10.74 5.77 21.97
N ALA A 230 11.42 5.32 23.03
CA ALA A 230 12.76 5.77 23.39
C ALA A 230 13.81 5.44 22.30
N ALA A 231 13.75 4.24 21.71
CA ALA A 231 14.65 3.84 20.64
C ALA A 231 14.47 4.70 19.38
N LEU A 232 13.21 4.95 18.97
CA LEU A 232 12.90 5.82 17.84
C LEU A 232 13.38 7.25 18.07
N ASP A 233 13.18 7.81 19.28
CA ASP A 233 13.59 9.16 19.63
C ASP A 233 15.11 9.32 19.69
N ALA A 234 15.82 8.29 20.15
CA ALA A 234 17.29 8.30 20.17
C ALA A 234 17.87 8.37 18.74
N ILE A 235 17.31 7.55 17.83
CA ILE A 235 17.71 7.57 16.42
C ILE A 235 17.31 8.91 15.77
N ALA A 236 16.07 9.38 16.00
CA ALA A 236 15.59 10.64 15.48
C ALA A 236 16.50 11.83 15.89
N THR A 237 16.92 11.85 17.16
CA THR A 237 17.86 12.86 17.68
C THR A 237 19.22 12.77 17.00
N ARG A 238 19.76 11.55 16.81
CA ARG A 238 21.04 11.31 16.15
C ARG A 238 21.04 11.81 14.70
N GLU A 239 19.94 11.51 13.99
CA GLU A 239 19.79 11.82 12.55
C GLU A 239 19.25 13.25 12.30
N GLY A 240 18.81 13.98 13.33
CA GLY A 240 18.22 15.31 13.20
C GLY A 240 16.87 15.33 12.49
N VAL A 241 16.07 14.27 12.65
CA VAL A 241 14.75 14.10 12.04
C VAL A 241 13.69 13.83 13.10
N ASP A 242 12.42 13.69 12.69
CA ASP A 242 11.36 13.26 13.60
C ASP A 242 11.20 11.72 13.66
N ARG A 243 10.45 11.27 14.65
CA ARG A 243 10.16 9.84 14.89
C ARG A 243 9.45 9.17 13.70
N ALA A 244 8.55 9.86 13.03
CA ALA A 244 7.84 9.34 11.88
C ALA A 244 8.79 9.06 10.70
N THR A 245 9.77 9.94 10.50
CA THR A 245 10.81 9.79 9.49
C THR A 245 11.67 8.55 9.75
N VAL A 246 12.06 8.30 11.02
CA VAL A 246 12.80 7.08 11.40
C VAL A 246 11.95 5.82 11.19
N ALA A 247 10.69 5.85 11.56
CA ALA A 247 9.79 4.71 11.37
C ALA A 247 9.55 4.39 9.88
N LEU A 248 9.46 5.41 9.05
CA LEU A 248 9.37 5.22 7.60
C LEU A 248 10.67 4.65 7.02
N ALA A 249 11.82 5.15 7.48
CA ALA A 249 13.13 4.61 7.12
C ALA A 249 13.29 3.13 7.54
N PHE A 250 12.77 2.75 8.71
CA PHE A 250 12.76 1.35 9.15
C PHE A 250 12.00 0.45 8.15
N VAL A 251 10.83 0.88 7.69
CA VAL A 251 10.08 0.14 6.66
C VAL A 251 10.91 -0.04 5.39
N LEU A 252 11.56 1.02 4.93
CA LEU A 252 12.37 1.01 3.72
C LEU A 252 13.70 0.25 3.85
N ALA A 253 14.12 -0.07 5.08
CA ALA A 253 15.38 -0.79 5.35
C ALA A 253 15.26 -2.31 5.17
N HIS A 254 14.04 -2.86 5.03
CA HIS A 254 13.86 -4.30 4.89
C HIS A 254 14.36 -4.80 3.51
N PRO A 255 15.09 -5.93 3.43
CA PRO A 255 15.67 -6.43 2.18
C PRO A 255 14.66 -6.84 1.11
N SER A 256 13.38 -7.08 1.47
CA SER A 256 12.31 -7.29 0.49
C SER A 256 11.98 -6.03 -0.33
N ALA A 257 12.63 -4.91 -0.03
CA ALA A 257 12.46 -3.62 -0.69
C ALA A 257 11.00 -3.14 -0.74
N PRO A 258 10.31 -3.04 0.39
CA PRO A 258 8.90 -2.65 0.40
C PRO A 258 8.70 -1.22 -0.12
N VAL A 259 7.49 -0.98 -0.62
CA VAL A 259 6.96 0.36 -0.91
C VAL A 259 6.07 0.77 0.27
N ALA A 260 6.35 1.91 0.89
CA ALA A 260 5.58 2.40 2.03
C ALA A 260 4.40 3.26 1.56
N ILE A 261 3.16 2.85 1.84
CA ILE A 261 1.97 3.63 1.50
C ILE A 261 1.71 4.65 2.61
N ILE A 262 1.88 5.94 2.31
CA ILE A 262 1.52 7.03 3.23
C ILE A 262 0.13 7.57 2.88
N GLY A 263 -0.64 7.98 3.91
CA GLY A 263 -2.02 8.48 3.75
C GLY A 263 -2.22 9.89 4.30
N THR A 264 -1.17 10.72 4.37
CA THR A 264 -1.30 12.09 4.85
C THR A 264 -2.07 12.96 3.86
N GLN A 265 -2.94 13.84 4.38
CA GLN A 265 -3.71 14.79 3.59
C GLN A 265 -3.10 16.20 3.65
N ARG A 266 -1.79 16.30 3.80
CA ARG A 266 -1.04 17.56 3.85
C ARG A 266 0.10 17.53 2.86
N PRO A 267 0.12 18.40 1.83
CA PRO A 267 1.17 18.43 0.80
C PRO A 267 2.58 18.57 1.39
N GLU A 268 2.73 19.39 2.43
CA GLU A 268 4.02 19.56 3.11
C GLU A 268 4.54 18.28 3.78
N ARG A 269 3.65 17.42 4.29
CA ARG A 269 4.03 16.12 4.85
C ARG A 269 4.31 15.07 3.78
N ILE A 270 3.64 15.16 2.64
CA ILE A 270 3.96 14.34 1.47
C ILE A 270 5.40 14.60 1.06
N ALA A 271 5.76 15.86 0.84
CA ALA A 271 7.13 16.26 0.49
C ALA A 271 8.15 15.87 1.58
N ALA A 272 7.83 16.09 2.86
CA ALA A 272 8.71 15.75 3.97
C ALA A 272 9.00 14.26 4.12
N SER A 273 8.15 13.37 3.60
CA SER A 273 8.35 11.91 3.69
C SER A 273 9.63 11.45 2.99
N ALA A 274 10.12 12.19 2.00
CA ALA A 274 11.40 11.91 1.32
C ALA A 274 12.62 12.01 2.25
N ALA A 275 12.51 12.71 3.40
CA ALA A 275 13.57 12.77 4.40
C ALA A 275 13.96 11.37 4.95
N ALA A 276 13.05 10.39 4.87
CA ALA A 276 13.34 9.01 5.26
C ALA A 276 14.49 8.39 4.46
N PHE A 277 14.72 8.81 3.23
CA PHE A 277 15.80 8.30 2.38
C PHE A 277 17.20 8.70 2.89
N GLY A 278 17.30 9.81 3.65
CA GLY A 278 18.55 10.31 4.22
C GLY A 278 18.91 9.71 5.58
N VAL A 279 17.99 8.96 6.21
CA VAL A 279 18.25 8.37 7.53
C VAL A 279 19.27 7.26 7.43
N ASN A 280 20.28 7.29 8.27
CA ASN A 280 21.28 6.24 8.33
C ASN A 280 20.89 5.19 9.38
N LEU A 281 20.20 4.15 8.96
CA LEU A 281 19.90 2.97 9.78
C LEU A 281 20.88 1.85 9.46
N ASP A 282 21.62 1.41 10.47
CA ASP A 282 22.45 0.23 10.36
C ASP A 282 21.74 -1.02 10.93
N ARG A 283 22.43 -2.15 10.91
CA ARG A 283 21.89 -3.42 11.43
C ARG A 283 21.59 -3.37 12.92
N ALA A 284 22.40 -2.67 13.71
CA ALA A 284 22.19 -2.54 15.16
C ALA A 284 20.93 -1.72 15.45
N ASP A 285 20.72 -0.62 14.73
CA ASP A 285 19.51 0.21 14.84
C ASP A 285 18.23 -0.60 14.56
N VAL A 286 18.21 -1.33 13.42
CA VAL A 286 17.04 -2.11 13.03
C VAL A 286 16.72 -3.18 14.07
N TYR A 287 17.70 -3.93 14.57
CA TYR A 287 17.45 -4.93 15.60
C TYR A 287 17.09 -4.33 16.96
N THR A 288 17.60 -3.15 17.30
CA THR A 288 17.16 -2.40 18.48
C THR A 288 15.67 -2.06 18.39
N LEU A 289 15.21 -1.59 17.24
CA LEU A 289 13.79 -1.27 17.01
C LEU A 289 12.92 -2.53 17.05
N VAL A 290 13.37 -3.64 16.46
CA VAL A 290 12.64 -4.93 16.50
C VAL A 290 12.48 -5.42 17.93
N GLN A 291 13.56 -5.48 18.72
CA GLN A 291 13.52 -5.93 20.12
C GLN A 291 12.63 -5.01 20.98
N ALA A 292 12.74 -3.68 20.78
CA ALA A 292 11.92 -2.70 21.50
C ALA A 292 10.43 -2.80 21.14
N SER A 293 10.12 -3.17 19.91
CA SER A 293 8.75 -3.42 19.44
C SER A 293 8.15 -4.69 20.03
N GLU A 294 8.90 -5.78 20.03
CA GLU A 294 8.44 -7.09 20.52
C GLU A 294 8.49 -7.21 22.05
N GLY A 295 9.27 -6.34 22.71
CA GLY A 295 9.46 -6.38 24.17
C GLY A 295 10.29 -7.56 24.67
N VAL A 296 10.98 -8.26 23.77
CA VAL A 296 11.84 -9.42 24.09
C VAL A 296 13.19 -9.28 23.40
N PRO A 297 14.29 -9.66 24.07
CA PRO A 297 15.60 -9.68 23.43
C PRO A 297 15.64 -10.78 22.36
N LEU A 298 16.31 -10.49 21.26
CA LEU A 298 16.67 -11.53 20.29
C LEU A 298 17.86 -12.33 20.82
N PRO A 299 17.88 -13.68 20.63
CA PRO A 299 18.95 -14.52 21.11
C PRO A 299 20.28 -14.27 20.41
#